data_1695eeebc05d9f857e2662b722ddf6e2
#
_entry.id   1695eeebc05d9f857e2662b722ddf6e2
#
_cell.length_a   1.000
_cell.length_b   1.000
_cell.length_c   1.000
_cell.angle_alpha   90.00
_cell.angle_beta   90.00
_cell.angle_gamma   90.00
#
_symmetry.space_group_name_H-M   'P 1'
#
loop_
_entity.id
_entity.type
_entity.pdbx_description
1 polymer ?
#
loop_
_entity_poly.entity_id
_entity_poly.type
_entity_poly.pdbx_seq_one_letter_code
_entity_poly.pdbx_strand_id
1 'polypeptide(L)'
;RQEALAEEFGVSRTPVREALRKLQAGGLVELQPNRGAVVRGLSAREIRDAYEVRAALEGLAAQLAAERITREQFERLTHAQDEFRAVLERATARRRGGREVGVREVRRWGSANDEFHQTIHEASGNDVLVGALAQLHQNFPRDLSRMVVSESTAMLEANVREHEAILEALSRHDAAAAYKLMQQHVVRAGSLVTLRVEQRTAEHS
;
A
#
# COMPACT_ATOMS: atom_id res chain seq x y z
N ARG A 1 -16.62 3.00 -23.54
CA ARG A 1 -16.10 3.48 -24.87
C ARG A 1 -15.57 4.89 -24.73
N GLN A 2 -14.65 5.31 -25.62
CA GLN A 2 -14.03 6.64 -25.54
C GLN A 2 -15.05 7.78 -25.68
N GLU A 3 -16.05 7.58 -26.51
CA GLU A 3 -17.16 8.52 -26.69
C GLU A 3 -17.94 8.74 -25.39
N ALA A 4 -18.32 7.66 -24.72
CA ALA A 4 -19.08 7.75 -23.48
C ALA A 4 -18.31 8.45 -22.36
N LEU A 5 -16.99 8.17 -22.25
CA LEU A 5 -16.14 8.88 -21.31
C LEU A 5 -15.97 10.36 -21.64
N ALA A 6 -15.85 10.71 -22.94
CA ALA A 6 -15.76 12.10 -23.37
C ALA A 6 -17.03 12.88 -23.01
N GLU A 7 -18.20 12.26 -23.21
CA GLU A 7 -19.50 12.81 -22.83
C GLU A 7 -19.63 12.96 -21.31
N GLU A 8 -19.30 11.92 -20.54
CA GLU A 8 -19.38 11.89 -19.07
C GLU A 8 -18.51 12.98 -18.42
N PHE A 9 -17.30 13.18 -18.95
CA PHE A 9 -16.36 14.19 -18.44
C PHE A 9 -16.50 15.57 -19.10
N GLY A 10 -17.39 15.75 -20.07
CA GLY A 10 -17.61 17.03 -20.77
C GLY A 10 -16.40 17.52 -21.56
N VAL A 11 -15.58 16.60 -22.11
CA VAL A 11 -14.35 16.91 -22.86
C VAL A 11 -14.40 16.32 -24.27
N SER A 12 -13.49 16.74 -25.14
CA SER A 12 -13.33 16.12 -26.46
C SER A 12 -12.70 14.72 -26.35
N ARG A 13 -12.80 13.92 -27.43
CA ARG A 13 -12.24 12.56 -27.49
C ARG A 13 -10.70 12.52 -27.40
N THR A 14 -10.02 13.59 -27.78
CA THR A 14 -8.54 13.66 -27.80
C THR A 14 -7.93 13.50 -26.42
N PRO A 15 -8.27 14.30 -25.39
CA PRO A 15 -7.73 14.12 -24.05
C PRO A 15 -8.10 12.76 -23.43
N VAL A 16 -9.29 12.22 -23.72
CA VAL A 16 -9.67 10.87 -23.27
C VAL A 16 -8.75 9.80 -23.86
N ARG A 17 -8.47 9.90 -25.17
CA ARG A 17 -7.57 8.97 -25.85
C ARG A 17 -6.14 9.03 -25.31
N GLU A 18 -5.65 10.25 -25.03
CA GLU A 18 -4.31 10.42 -24.43
C GLU A 18 -4.25 9.88 -23.00
N ALA A 19 -5.26 10.12 -22.20
CA ALA A 19 -5.38 9.56 -20.85
C ALA A 19 -5.40 8.02 -20.88
N LEU A 20 -6.20 7.43 -21.78
CA LEU A 20 -6.26 5.98 -21.95
C LEU A 20 -4.93 5.38 -22.44
N ARG A 21 -4.19 6.08 -23.31
CA ARG A 21 -2.85 5.66 -23.72
C ARG A 21 -1.84 5.67 -22.55
N LYS A 22 -1.91 6.70 -21.68
CA LYS A 22 -1.09 6.75 -20.46
C LYS A 22 -1.43 5.61 -19.52
N LEU A 23 -2.73 5.32 -19.31
CA LEU A 23 -3.20 4.21 -18.50
C LEU A 23 -2.79 2.84 -19.12
N GLN A 24 -2.81 2.73 -20.46
CA GLN A 24 -2.34 1.54 -21.15
C GLN A 24 -0.82 1.35 -21.01
N ALA A 25 -0.05 2.41 -21.10
CA ALA A 25 1.39 2.37 -20.88
C ALA A 25 1.75 1.97 -19.44
N GLY A 26 0.90 2.34 -18.48
CA GLY A 26 0.98 1.89 -17.08
C GLY A 26 0.37 0.51 -16.81
N GLY A 27 -0.14 -0.20 -17.85
CA GLY A 27 -0.72 -1.54 -17.69
C GLY A 27 -2.08 -1.59 -17.01
N LEU A 28 -2.70 -0.43 -16.72
CA LEU A 28 -3.97 -0.34 -16.00
C LEU A 28 -5.20 -0.62 -16.87
N VAL A 29 -5.07 -0.39 -18.17
CA VAL A 29 -6.13 -0.69 -19.14
C VAL A 29 -5.55 -1.39 -20.36
N GLU A 30 -6.37 -2.21 -21.01
CA GLU A 30 -6.11 -2.80 -22.32
C GLU A 30 -7.03 -2.14 -23.35
N LEU A 31 -6.45 -1.62 -24.45
CA LEU A 31 -7.24 -1.11 -25.56
C LEU A 31 -7.58 -2.26 -26.49
N GLN A 32 -8.84 -2.66 -26.53
CA GLN A 32 -9.33 -3.74 -27.39
C GLN A 32 -10.00 -3.15 -28.63
N PRO A 33 -9.65 -3.63 -29.84
CA PRO A 33 -10.31 -3.22 -31.08
C PRO A 33 -11.83 -3.42 -30.98
N ASN A 34 -12.61 -2.40 -31.32
CA ASN A 34 -14.07 -2.38 -31.32
C ASN A 34 -14.75 -2.51 -29.92
N ARG A 35 -14.01 -2.77 -28.85
CA ARG A 35 -14.53 -2.87 -27.48
C ARG A 35 -14.16 -1.66 -26.59
N GLY A 36 -13.18 -0.86 -27.02
CA GLY A 36 -12.71 0.31 -26.26
C GLY A 36 -11.62 -0.03 -25.26
N ALA A 37 -11.59 0.66 -24.13
CA ALA A 37 -10.68 0.39 -23.05
C ALA A 37 -11.34 -0.56 -22.03
N VAL A 38 -10.62 -1.60 -21.65
CA VAL A 38 -11.01 -2.54 -20.59
C VAL A 38 -10.03 -2.36 -19.45
N VAL A 39 -10.53 -2.17 -18.24
CA VAL A 39 -9.68 -2.10 -17.04
C VAL A 39 -9.04 -3.47 -16.86
N ARG A 40 -7.71 -3.50 -16.85
CA ARG A 40 -6.95 -4.71 -16.58
C ARG A 40 -6.77 -4.83 -15.07
N GLY A 41 -7.31 -5.88 -14.48
CA GLY A 41 -6.94 -6.26 -13.12
C GLY A 41 -5.48 -6.70 -13.07
N LEU A 42 -4.79 -6.37 -12.00
CA LEU A 42 -3.44 -6.91 -11.75
C LEU A 42 -3.55 -8.43 -11.53
N SER A 43 -2.72 -9.19 -12.23
CA SER A 43 -2.62 -10.62 -11.99
C SER A 43 -1.90 -10.89 -10.65
N ALA A 44 -2.19 -12.04 -10.05
CA ALA A 44 -1.51 -12.49 -8.83
C ALA A 44 0.03 -12.53 -8.98
N ARG A 45 0.52 -12.86 -10.19
CA ARG A 45 1.94 -12.84 -10.52
C ARG A 45 2.50 -11.43 -10.51
N GLU A 46 1.87 -10.47 -11.20
CA GLU A 46 2.33 -9.08 -11.24
C GLU A 46 2.36 -8.44 -9.84
N ILE A 47 1.37 -8.78 -8.99
CA ILE A 47 1.36 -8.34 -7.60
C ILE A 47 2.55 -8.92 -6.84
N ARG A 48 2.82 -10.21 -6.97
CA ARG A 48 3.95 -10.88 -6.32
C ARG A 48 5.27 -10.25 -6.71
N ASP A 49 5.52 -10.14 -8.03
CA ASP A 49 6.75 -9.57 -8.58
C ASP A 49 6.95 -8.11 -8.09
N ALA A 50 5.88 -7.31 -8.05
CA ALA A 50 5.92 -5.93 -7.55
C ALA A 50 6.22 -5.85 -6.05
N TYR A 51 5.63 -6.74 -5.23
CA TYR A 51 5.87 -6.77 -3.80
C TYR A 51 7.27 -7.30 -3.44
N GLU A 52 7.87 -8.16 -4.25
CA GLU A 52 9.28 -8.56 -4.09
C GLU A 52 10.22 -7.36 -4.27
N VAL A 53 10.04 -6.59 -5.33
CA VAL A 53 10.82 -5.36 -5.56
C VAL A 53 10.55 -4.34 -4.46
N ARG A 54 9.28 -4.14 -4.10
CA ARG A 54 8.89 -3.23 -3.02
C ARG A 54 9.54 -3.61 -1.70
N ALA A 55 9.55 -4.89 -1.33
CA ALA A 55 10.15 -5.37 -0.10
C ALA A 55 11.65 -5.05 0.00
N ALA A 56 12.37 -5.20 -1.11
CA ALA A 56 13.79 -4.85 -1.17
C ALA A 56 14.02 -3.33 -0.99
N LEU A 57 13.23 -2.51 -1.69
CA LEU A 57 13.35 -1.05 -1.62
C LEU A 57 12.91 -0.48 -0.24
N GLU A 58 11.78 -0.95 0.29
CA GLU A 58 11.29 -0.54 1.62
C GLU A 58 12.25 -1.00 2.74
N GLY A 59 12.81 -2.21 2.62
CA GLY A 59 13.84 -2.70 3.53
C GLY A 59 15.08 -1.79 3.51
N LEU A 60 15.58 -1.42 2.33
CA LEU A 60 16.69 -0.49 2.19
C LEU A 60 16.35 0.89 2.77
N ALA A 61 15.13 1.39 2.57
CA ALA A 61 14.67 2.64 3.17
C ALA A 61 14.73 2.58 4.70
N ALA A 62 14.23 1.50 5.30
CA ALA A 62 14.26 1.31 6.76
C ALA A 62 15.68 1.17 7.30
N GLN A 63 16.57 0.48 6.57
CA GLN A 63 17.99 0.38 6.91
C GLN A 63 18.66 1.75 6.99
N LEU A 64 18.50 2.56 5.95
CA LEU A 64 19.09 3.90 5.87
C LEU A 64 18.45 4.85 6.89
N ALA A 65 17.12 4.71 7.11
CA ALA A 65 16.41 5.49 8.12
C ALA A 65 16.94 5.20 9.53
N ALA A 66 17.25 3.95 9.88
CA ALA A 66 17.79 3.60 11.18
C ALA A 66 19.09 4.35 11.51
N GLU A 67 19.90 4.71 10.49
CA GLU A 67 21.12 5.46 10.65
C GLU A 67 20.93 6.98 10.73
N ARG A 68 19.81 7.50 10.19
CA ARG A 68 19.65 8.93 9.85
C ARG A 68 18.44 9.60 10.47
N ILE A 69 17.53 8.81 11.03
CA ILE A 69 16.23 9.31 11.51
C ILE A 69 16.42 10.42 12.55
N THR A 70 15.74 11.53 12.33
CA THR A 70 15.72 12.64 13.27
C THR A 70 14.70 12.38 14.39
N ARG A 71 14.83 13.13 15.50
CA ARG A 71 13.85 13.08 16.59
C ARG A 71 12.42 13.41 16.12
N GLU A 72 12.27 14.42 15.29
CA GLU A 72 10.97 14.83 14.76
C GLU A 72 10.33 13.71 13.90
N GLN A 73 11.10 13.08 13.02
CA GLN A 73 10.64 11.96 12.23
C GLN A 73 10.26 10.77 13.11
N PHE A 74 11.03 10.49 14.15
CA PHE A 74 10.70 9.42 15.09
C PHE A 74 9.41 9.70 15.88
N GLU A 75 9.16 10.95 16.27
CA GLU A 75 7.91 11.38 16.89
C GLU A 75 6.72 11.20 15.94
N ARG A 76 6.87 11.49 14.63
CA ARG A 76 5.85 11.20 13.60
C ARG A 76 5.54 9.71 13.49
N LEU A 77 6.56 8.84 13.48
CA LEU A 77 6.37 7.40 13.48
C LEU A 77 5.63 6.89 14.72
N THR A 78 5.99 7.42 15.88
CA THR A 78 5.32 7.07 17.14
C THR A 78 3.84 7.47 17.10
N HIS A 79 3.54 8.66 16.60
CA HIS A 79 2.16 9.12 16.43
C HIS A 79 1.37 8.23 15.46
N ALA A 80 1.95 7.84 14.33
CA ALA A 80 1.33 6.91 13.39
C ALA A 80 1.05 5.56 14.05
N GLN A 81 1.98 5.06 14.88
CA GLN A 81 1.79 3.82 15.64
C GLN A 81 0.65 3.91 16.67
N ASP A 82 0.51 5.03 17.35
CA ASP A 82 -0.59 5.25 18.30
C ASP A 82 -1.95 5.29 17.58
N GLU A 83 -2.02 5.88 16.38
CA GLU A 83 -3.22 5.83 15.53
C GLU A 83 -3.55 4.39 15.11
N PHE A 84 -2.57 3.54 14.80
CA PHE A 84 -2.79 2.12 14.53
C PHE A 84 -3.43 1.40 15.71
N ARG A 85 -2.88 1.57 16.93
CA ARG A 85 -3.43 0.98 18.14
C ARG A 85 -4.85 1.44 18.40
N ALA A 86 -5.11 2.74 18.26
CA ALA A 86 -6.44 3.31 18.47
C ALA A 86 -7.46 2.79 17.41
N VAL A 87 -7.05 2.55 16.17
CA VAL A 87 -7.93 1.92 15.17
C VAL A 87 -8.20 0.46 15.50
N LEU A 88 -7.19 -0.29 15.93
CA LEU A 88 -7.34 -1.69 16.33
C LEU A 88 -8.32 -1.84 17.51
N GLU A 89 -8.20 -1.01 18.53
CA GLU A 89 -9.12 -1.00 19.69
C GLU A 89 -10.56 -0.76 19.25
N ARG A 90 -10.79 0.25 18.42
CA ARG A 90 -12.13 0.57 17.88
C ARG A 90 -12.68 -0.56 17.01
N ALA A 91 -11.85 -1.14 16.14
CA ALA A 91 -12.22 -2.26 15.29
C ALA A 91 -12.61 -3.49 16.12
N THR A 92 -11.83 -3.80 17.15
CA THR A 92 -12.08 -4.92 18.08
C THR A 92 -13.38 -4.70 18.86
N ALA A 93 -13.62 -3.50 19.38
CA ALA A 93 -14.85 -3.16 20.10
C ALA A 93 -16.09 -3.28 19.18
N ARG A 94 -16.00 -2.83 17.93
CA ARG A 94 -17.09 -2.96 16.94
C ARG A 94 -17.41 -4.42 16.63
N ARG A 95 -16.39 -5.26 16.41
CA ARG A 95 -16.57 -6.70 16.13
C ARG A 95 -17.16 -7.48 17.31
N ARG A 96 -16.75 -7.15 18.53
CA ARG A 96 -17.37 -7.72 19.74
C ARG A 96 -18.87 -7.36 19.84
N GLY A 97 -19.25 -6.20 19.33
CA GLY A 97 -20.65 -5.78 19.20
C GLY A 97 -21.36 -6.27 17.93
N GLY A 98 -20.81 -7.25 17.21
CA GLY A 98 -21.39 -7.80 15.98
C GLY A 98 -21.38 -6.86 14.76
N ARG A 99 -20.55 -5.82 14.80
CA ARG A 99 -20.45 -4.81 13.72
C ARG A 99 -19.13 -4.93 12.98
N GLU A 100 -19.15 -4.69 11.67
CA GLU A 100 -17.95 -4.65 10.86
C GLU A 100 -17.09 -3.41 11.14
N VAL A 101 -15.81 -3.46 10.71
CA VAL A 101 -14.90 -2.31 10.74
C VAL A 101 -15.46 -1.24 9.81
N GLY A 102 -15.63 -0.03 10.30
CA GLY A 102 -16.26 1.05 9.54
C GLY A 102 -15.30 1.67 8.52
N VAL A 103 -15.87 2.32 7.49
CA VAL A 103 -15.10 3.03 6.46
C VAL A 103 -14.17 4.10 7.07
N ARG A 104 -14.58 4.73 8.17
CA ARG A 104 -13.78 5.73 8.87
C ARG A 104 -12.54 5.13 9.50
N GLU A 105 -12.66 3.97 10.11
CA GLU A 105 -11.54 3.21 10.69
C GLU A 105 -10.56 2.77 9.60
N VAL A 106 -11.07 2.25 8.48
CA VAL A 106 -10.24 1.84 7.34
C VAL A 106 -9.45 3.04 6.77
N ARG A 107 -10.08 4.20 6.63
CA ARG A 107 -9.39 5.43 6.18
C ARG A 107 -8.31 5.87 7.14
N ARG A 108 -8.60 5.90 8.45
CA ARG A 108 -7.60 6.26 9.48
C ARG A 108 -6.42 5.32 9.48
N TRP A 109 -6.70 4.01 9.38
CA TRP A 109 -5.66 3.01 9.21
C TRP A 109 -4.78 3.33 7.99
N GLY A 110 -5.41 3.57 6.85
CA GLY A 110 -4.70 3.90 5.62
C GLY A 110 -3.81 5.14 5.75
N SER A 111 -4.34 6.22 6.33
CA SER A 111 -3.56 7.46 6.54
C SER A 111 -2.37 7.25 7.48
N ALA A 112 -2.56 6.51 8.58
CA ALA A 112 -1.48 6.18 9.50
C ALA A 112 -0.41 5.30 8.82
N ASN A 113 -0.83 4.34 8.00
CA ASN A 113 0.08 3.49 7.24
C ASN A 113 0.92 4.28 6.23
N ASP A 114 0.29 5.22 5.52
CA ASP A 114 1.02 6.08 4.58
C ASP A 114 2.02 6.97 5.32
N GLU A 115 1.62 7.59 6.43
CA GLU A 115 2.50 8.43 7.23
C GLU A 115 3.69 7.64 7.77
N PHE A 116 3.47 6.41 8.26
CA PHE A 116 4.54 5.54 8.78
C PHE A 116 5.57 5.23 7.70
N HIS A 117 5.14 4.70 6.56
CA HIS A 117 6.06 4.35 5.47
C HIS A 117 6.72 5.58 4.85
N GLN A 118 5.96 6.66 4.61
CA GLN A 118 6.51 7.87 4.03
C GLN A 118 7.56 8.50 4.92
N THR A 119 7.35 8.54 6.23
CA THR A 119 8.35 9.05 7.18
C THR A 119 9.65 8.24 7.13
N ILE A 120 9.58 6.91 7.00
CA ILE A 120 10.76 6.05 6.84
C ILE A 120 11.47 6.34 5.50
N HIS A 121 10.70 6.53 4.41
CA HIS A 121 11.28 6.89 3.11
C HIS A 121 12.03 8.23 3.19
N GLU A 122 11.41 9.25 3.78
CA GLU A 122 12.03 10.56 3.98
C GLU A 122 13.29 10.47 4.86
N ALA A 123 13.23 9.69 5.96
CA ALA A 123 14.35 9.48 6.86
C ALA A 123 15.51 8.73 6.21
N SER A 124 15.26 7.96 5.15
CA SER A 124 16.34 7.30 4.38
C SER A 124 17.31 8.29 3.77
N GLY A 125 16.88 9.53 3.50
CA GLY A 125 17.70 10.57 2.86
C GLY A 125 18.19 10.17 1.46
N ASN A 126 17.50 9.27 0.76
CA ASN A 126 17.84 8.79 -0.57
C ASN A 126 16.72 9.11 -1.57
N ASP A 127 16.82 10.26 -2.23
CA ASP A 127 15.80 10.76 -3.16
C ASP A 127 15.55 9.82 -4.35
N VAL A 128 16.57 9.10 -4.81
CA VAL A 128 16.43 8.11 -5.90
C VAL A 128 15.55 6.95 -5.44
N LEU A 129 15.77 6.45 -4.23
CA LEU A 129 14.96 5.39 -3.62
C LEU A 129 13.51 5.85 -3.42
N VAL A 130 13.33 7.05 -2.89
CA VAL A 130 11.99 7.66 -2.70
C VAL A 130 11.25 7.77 -4.02
N GLY A 131 11.91 8.25 -5.07
CA GLY A 131 11.35 8.34 -6.42
C GLY A 131 10.95 6.98 -7.00
N ALA A 132 11.79 5.96 -6.83
CA ALA A 132 11.50 4.60 -7.29
C ALA A 132 10.28 3.99 -6.55
N LEU A 133 10.20 4.16 -5.23
CA LEU A 133 9.04 3.73 -4.43
C LEU A 133 7.76 4.46 -4.84
N ALA A 134 7.83 5.78 -5.07
CA ALA A 134 6.68 6.55 -5.51
C ALA A 134 6.14 6.07 -6.86
N GLN A 135 7.03 5.76 -7.82
CA GLN A 135 6.63 5.23 -9.12
C GLN A 135 6.03 3.81 -9.01
N LEU A 136 6.60 2.97 -8.17
CA LEU A 136 6.06 1.64 -7.91
C LEU A 136 4.64 1.72 -7.31
N HIS A 137 4.39 2.65 -6.39
CA HIS A 137 3.07 2.86 -5.79
C HIS A 137 2.02 3.42 -6.75
N GLN A 138 2.41 4.16 -7.78
CA GLN A 138 1.47 4.61 -8.82
C GLN A 138 0.93 3.44 -9.63
N ASN A 139 1.77 2.43 -9.90
CA ASN A 139 1.38 1.25 -10.69
C ASN A 139 0.72 0.16 -9.83
N PHE A 140 1.08 0.08 -8.55
CA PHE A 140 0.60 -0.92 -7.59
C PHE A 140 0.10 -0.22 -6.31
N PRO A 141 -1.15 0.28 -6.30
CA PRO A 141 -1.68 1.07 -5.18
C PRO A 141 -1.66 0.30 -3.86
N ARG A 142 -1.26 0.98 -2.80
CA ARG A 142 -1.28 0.44 -1.42
C ARG A 142 -2.69 0.12 -0.91
N ASP A 143 -3.72 0.67 -1.54
CA ASP A 143 -5.12 0.45 -1.15
C ASP A 143 -5.53 -1.02 -1.17
N LEU A 144 -4.90 -1.84 -2.02
CA LEU A 144 -5.15 -3.29 -2.03
C LEU A 144 -4.80 -3.94 -0.69
N SER A 145 -3.64 -3.62 -0.10
CA SER A 145 -3.24 -4.17 1.20
C SER A 145 -4.12 -3.66 2.35
N ARG A 146 -4.56 -2.40 2.29
CA ARG A 146 -5.47 -1.82 3.29
C ARG A 146 -6.80 -2.55 3.35
N MET A 147 -7.39 -2.86 2.19
CA MET A 147 -8.64 -3.59 2.12
C MET A 147 -8.51 -4.96 2.76
N VAL A 148 -7.47 -5.71 2.41
CA VAL A 148 -7.25 -7.08 2.91
C VAL A 148 -6.97 -7.07 4.42
N VAL A 149 -6.09 -6.19 4.90
CA VAL A 149 -5.73 -6.11 6.33
C VAL A 149 -6.94 -5.72 7.19
N SER A 150 -7.85 -4.87 6.68
CA SER A 150 -9.06 -4.47 7.43
C SER A 150 -10.15 -5.54 7.53
N GLU A 151 -10.05 -6.63 6.77
CA GLU A 151 -11.04 -7.73 6.81
C GLU A 151 -11.04 -8.51 8.13
N SER A 152 -9.94 -8.48 8.90
CA SER A 152 -9.79 -9.24 10.14
C SER A 152 -9.06 -8.45 11.22
N THR A 153 -9.57 -8.51 12.47
CA THR A 153 -8.85 -7.94 13.62
C THR A 153 -7.52 -8.61 13.86
N ALA A 154 -7.39 -9.91 13.60
CA ALA A 154 -6.12 -10.63 13.71
C ALA A 154 -5.07 -10.12 12.71
N MET A 155 -5.50 -9.72 11.49
CA MET A 155 -4.62 -9.11 10.50
C MET A 155 -4.19 -7.70 10.93
N LEU A 156 -5.12 -6.90 11.49
CA LEU A 156 -4.81 -5.60 12.07
C LEU A 156 -3.82 -5.72 13.23
N GLU A 157 -4.03 -6.67 14.14
CA GLU A 157 -3.12 -6.95 15.26
C GLU A 157 -1.72 -7.36 14.80
N ALA A 158 -1.63 -8.24 13.80
CA ALA A 158 -0.35 -8.65 13.24
C ALA A 158 0.40 -7.46 12.63
N ASN A 159 -0.32 -6.59 11.91
CA ASN A 159 0.25 -5.40 11.29
C ASN A 159 0.73 -4.38 12.35
N VAL A 160 -0.03 -4.16 13.43
CA VAL A 160 0.39 -3.31 14.57
C VAL A 160 1.69 -3.82 15.17
N ARG A 161 1.78 -5.14 15.45
CA ARG A 161 3.01 -5.75 16.03
C ARG A 161 4.22 -5.64 15.10
N GLU A 162 4.02 -5.75 13.79
CA GLU A 162 5.11 -5.59 12.82
C GLU A 162 5.62 -4.16 12.78
N HIS A 163 4.74 -3.17 12.77
CA HIS A 163 5.14 -1.77 12.83
C HIS A 163 5.82 -1.43 14.17
N GLU A 164 5.37 -2.00 15.29
CA GLU A 164 6.04 -1.87 16.59
C GLU A 164 7.47 -2.40 16.55
N ALA A 165 7.67 -3.57 15.97
CA ALA A 165 9.00 -4.16 15.86
C ALA A 165 9.93 -3.32 14.95
N ILE A 166 9.41 -2.76 13.85
CA ILE A 166 10.16 -1.85 12.98
C ILE A 166 10.53 -0.58 13.75
N LEU A 167 9.57 0.04 14.45
CA LEU A 167 9.78 1.25 15.26
C LEU A 167 10.85 1.00 16.35
N GLU A 168 10.82 -0.16 17.00
CA GLU A 168 11.83 -0.55 18.00
C GLU A 168 13.23 -0.68 17.37
N ALA A 169 13.33 -1.31 16.20
CA ALA A 169 14.62 -1.41 15.48
C ALA A 169 15.17 -0.02 15.11
N LEU A 170 14.31 0.89 14.63
CA LEU A 170 14.68 2.27 14.34
C LEU A 170 15.13 3.03 15.59
N SER A 171 14.46 2.85 16.73
CA SER A 171 14.82 3.49 17.99
C SER A 171 16.18 3.06 18.54
N ARG A 172 16.59 1.84 18.19
CA ARG A 172 17.90 1.27 18.57
C ARG A 172 18.98 1.52 17.53
N HIS A 173 18.65 2.21 16.44
CA HIS A 173 19.54 2.38 15.30
C HIS A 173 20.07 1.05 14.73
N ASP A 174 19.25 -0.02 14.85
CA ASP A 174 19.57 -1.36 14.33
C ASP A 174 19.17 -1.45 12.85
N ALA A 175 20.07 -1.03 11.99
CA ALA A 175 19.89 -0.98 10.55
C ALA A 175 19.60 -2.36 9.94
N ALA A 176 20.24 -3.43 10.44
CA ALA A 176 20.05 -4.78 9.95
C ALA A 176 18.68 -5.35 10.33
N ALA A 177 18.24 -5.13 11.57
CA ALA A 177 16.91 -5.51 12.01
C ALA A 177 15.83 -4.71 11.29
N ALA A 178 16.00 -3.38 11.14
CA ALA A 178 15.06 -2.52 10.43
C ALA A 178 14.83 -2.99 8.98
N TYR A 179 15.91 -3.29 8.25
CA TYR A 179 15.84 -3.88 6.91
C TYR A 179 15.00 -5.15 6.89
N LYS A 180 15.37 -6.13 7.72
CA LYS A 180 14.74 -7.45 7.73
C LYS A 180 13.27 -7.39 8.10
N LEU A 181 12.92 -6.63 9.14
CA LEU A 181 11.55 -6.50 9.64
C LEU A 181 10.65 -5.81 8.62
N MET A 182 11.12 -4.72 7.98
CA MET A 182 10.37 -4.04 6.93
C MET A 182 10.19 -4.94 5.71
N GLN A 183 11.23 -5.66 5.28
CA GLN A 183 11.13 -6.60 4.17
C GLN A 183 10.07 -7.67 4.46
N GLN A 184 10.09 -8.29 5.64
CA GLN A 184 9.13 -9.32 6.03
C GLN A 184 7.69 -8.77 6.09
N HIS A 185 7.52 -7.56 6.62
CA HIS A 185 6.23 -6.85 6.65
C HIS A 185 5.64 -6.69 5.24
N VAL A 186 6.43 -6.18 4.30
CA VAL A 186 5.97 -5.95 2.92
C VAL A 186 5.70 -7.26 2.18
N VAL A 187 6.56 -8.28 2.34
CA VAL A 187 6.34 -9.62 1.74
C VAL A 187 5.03 -10.24 2.25
N ARG A 188 4.77 -10.16 3.57
CA ARG A 188 3.51 -10.66 4.13
C ARG A 188 2.30 -9.91 3.56
N ALA A 189 2.37 -8.59 3.47
CA ALA A 189 1.30 -7.79 2.87
C ALA A 189 1.05 -8.20 1.41
N GLY A 190 2.10 -8.42 0.63
CA GLY A 190 2.02 -8.90 -0.75
C GLY A 190 1.37 -10.27 -0.86
N SER A 191 1.72 -11.20 0.02
CA SER A 191 1.13 -12.55 0.05
C SER A 191 -0.38 -12.51 0.31
N LEU A 192 -0.84 -11.65 1.23
CA LEU A 192 -2.26 -11.48 1.53
C LEU A 192 -3.04 -10.92 0.33
N VAL A 193 -2.47 -9.91 -0.35
CA VAL A 193 -3.09 -9.32 -1.55
C VAL A 193 -3.14 -10.33 -2.69
N THR A 194 -2.05 -11.07 -2.92
CA THR A 194 -1.99 -12.12 -3.95
C THR A 194 -3.07 -13.17 -3.74
N LEU A 195 -3.19 -13.69 -2.52
CA LEU A 195 -4.21 -14.68 -2.16
C LEU A 195 -5.64 -14.15 -2.42
N ARG A 196 -5.89 -12.89 -2.09
CA ARG A 196 -7.20 -12.26 -2.29
C ARG A 196 -7.57 -12.14 -3.78
N VAL A 197 -6.59 -11.80 -4.61
CA VAL A 197 -6.79 -11.71 -6.07
C VAL A 197 -7.03 -13.09 -6.67
N GLU A 198 -6.30 -14.12 -6.25
CA GLU A 198 -6.51 -15.50 -6.70
C GLU A 198 -7.92 -16.02 -6.34
N GLN A 199 -8.40 -15.75 -5.13
CA GLN A 199 -9.76 -16.10 -4.70
C GLN A 199 -10.82 -15.42 -5.56
N ARG A 200 -10.69 -14.11 -5.81
CA ARG A 200 -11.65 -13.38 -6.67
C ARG A 200 -11.67 -13.88 -8.10
N THR A 201 -10.52 -14.27 -8.65
CA THR A 201 -10.45 -14.84 -10.00
C THR A 201 -11.16 -16.18 -10.07
N ALA A 202 -11.01 -17.03 -9.05
CA ALA A 202 -11.68 -18.32 -8.97
C ALA A 202 -13.22 -18.22 -8.82
N GLU A 203 -13.71 -17.17 -8.13
CA GLU A 203 -15.15 -16.91 -7.97
C GLU A 203 -15.85 -16.43 -9.26
N HIS A 204 -15.07 -15.96 -10.26
CA HIS A 204 -15.57 -15.41 -11.52
C HIS A 204 -15.26 -16.27 -12.75
N SER A 205 -14.67 -17.43 -12.56
CA SER A 205 -14.33 -18.44 -13.58
C SER A 205 -15.31 -19.62 -13.55
#